data_5e97d36b01a0f3d5e2c53fd4dc0735aa
#
_entry.id   5e97d36b01a0f3d5e2c53fd4dc0735aa
#
_cell.length_a   1.000
_cell.length_b   1.000
_cell.length_c   1.000
_cell.angle_alpha   90.00
_cell.angle_beta   90.00
_cell.angle_gamma   90.00
#
_symmetry.space_group_name_H-M   'P 1'
#
loop_
_entity.id
_entity.type
_entity.pdbx_description
1 polymer ?
#
loop_
_entity_poly.entity_id
_entity_poly.type
_entity_poly.pdbx_seq_one_letter_code
_entity_poly.pdbx_strand_id
1 'polypeptide(L)'
;MDVLLNHDHKNLEYARAYSGPFILKSSDEKYRCSFGICKIKNGHVEEMIKRHFHKSEQDKFNEIKYERRMNSYVVGRYAGKLAVSDFSAENDIRTIAIHNGIFNQPYIISDSIRNVQISISHCNDLGVAIAFTDGLLMGIDIEKIDPSKFRFLKSSLTPKEMDILKKFNCGEDILFMFWTIKESLSKVLKTGLTLPLELLEVKEFTQHSAVYHSCFENFPQFRSVSIVLMGYICSITFPKKLSLNISDIQMHQKIIESILKKL
;
A
#
# COMPACT_ATOMS: atom_id res chain seq x y z
N MET A 1 12.79 -26.75 10.23
CA MET A 1 12.85 -26.94 8.77
C MET A 1 12.60 -25.58 8.18
N ASP A 2 13.72 -24.82 8.03
CA ASP A 2 13.69 -23.42 7.63
C ASP A 2 13.37 -23.34 6.14
N VAL A 3 12.17 -22.87 5.82
CA VAL A 3 11.84 -22.44 4.46
C VAL A 3 12.60 -21.14 4.26
N LEU A 4 13.77 -21.23 3.61
CA LEU A 4 14.47 -20.06 3.05
C LEU A 4 13.50 -19.37 2.09
N LEU A 5 12.89 -18.31 2.55
CA LEU A 5 12.08 -17.42 1.74
C LEU A 5 13.00 -16.78 0.69
N ASN A 6 12.84 -17.19 -0.56
CA ASN A 6 13.45 -16.50 -1.70
C ASN A 6 12.86 -15.09 -1.78
N HIS A 7 13.54 -14.14 -1.15
CA HIS A 7 13.22 -12.74 -1.27
C HIS A 7 13.81 -12.22 -2.58
N ASP A 8 13.02 -12.24 -3.65
CA ASP A 8 13.43 -11.73 -4.96
C ASP A 8 13.55 -10.21 -4.94
N HIS A 9 14.76 -9.75 -4.62
CA HIS A 9 15.15 -8.36 -4.88
C HIS A 9 15.42 -8.20 -6.37
N LYS A 10 14.47 -7.64 -7.12
CA LYS A 10 14.70 -7.29 -8.52
C LYS A 10 15.42 -5.94 -8.59
N ASN A 11 16.74 -6.01 -8.70
CA ASN A 11 17.59 -4.86 -9.01
C ASN A 11 17.66 -4.69 -10.52
N LEU A 12 16.71 -3.98 -11.09
CA LEU A 12 16.79 -3.54 -12.48
C LEU A 12 17.70 -2.31 -12.55
N GLU A 13 18.35 -2.09 -13.68
CA GLU A 13 19.19 -0.91 -13.89
C GLU A 13 18.45 0.41 -13.61
N TYR A 14 17.14 0.41 -13.87
CA TYR A 14 16.25 1.56 -13.82
C TYR A 14 15.19 1.50 -12.69
N ALA A 15 15.13 0.44 -11.92
CA ALA A 15 14.16 0.30 -10.82
C ALA A 15 14.69 -0.55 -9.67
N ARG A 16 14.17 -0.29 -8.49
CA ARG A 16 14.32 -1.15 -7.31
C ARG A 16 12.94 -1.65 -6.92
N ALA A 17 12.82 -2.94 -6.73
CA ALA A 17 11.54 -3.54 -6.41
C ALA A 17 11.72 -4.75 -5.49
N TYR A 18 10.67 -5.05 -4.73
CA TYR A 18 10.62 -6.18 -3.82
C TYR A 18 9.19 -6.67 -3.69
N SER A 19 9.02 -7.96 -3.51
CA SER A 19 7.79 -8.55 -2.98
C SER A 19 8.12 -9.61 -1.94
N GLY A 20 7.18 -9.82 -1.02
CA GLY A 20 7.34 -10.84 0.00
C GLY A 20 6.07 -11.04 0.81
N PRO A 21 5.91 -12.24 1.39
CA PRO A 21 4.72 -12.61 2.15
C PRO A 21 4.69 -11.97 3.53
N PHE A 22 3.48 -11.81 4.05
CA PHE A 22 3.20 -11.58 5.46
C PHE A 22 1.94 -12.34 5.87
N ILE A 23 1.78 -12.57 7.17
CA ILE A 23 0.68 -13.37 7.70
C ILE A 23 -0.22 -12.52 8.59
N LEU A 24 -1.50 -12.53 8.27
CA LEU A 24 -2.55 -12.12 9.21
C LEU A 24 -3.12 -13.35 9.90
N LYS A 25 -3.32 -13.27 11.22
CA LYS A 25 -3.81 -14.40 12.02
C LYS A 25 -4.87 -13.99 13.04
N SER A 26 -5.81 -14.90 13.28
CA SER A 26 -6.67 -14.94 14.47
C SER A 26 -6.27 -16.12 15.36
N SER A 27 -7.11 -16.44 16.37
CA SER A 27 -6.97 -17.68 17.15
C SER A 27 -7.01 -18.93 16.26
N ASP A 28 -7.84 -18.93 15.22
CA ASP A 28 -8.24 -20.16 14.52
C ASP A 28 -7.76 -20.19 13.06
N GLU A 29 -7.44 -19.03 12.49
CA GLU A 29 -7.16 -18.87 11.05
C GLU A 29 -5.87 -18.11 10.80
N LYS A 30 -5.17 -18.49 9.72
CA LYS A 30 -4.00 -17.79 9.18
C LYS A 30 -4.26 -17.46 7.71
N TYR A 31 -4.06 -16.21 7.35
CA TYR A 31 -4.19 -15.72 5.98
C TYR A 31 -2.83 -15.26 5.48
N ARG A 32 -2.34 -15.95 4.43
CA ARG A 32 -1.17 -15.46 3.70
C ARG A 32 -1.58 -14.26 2.88
N CYS A 33 -0.80 -13.20 2.95
CA CYS A 33 -0.89 -12.01 2.12
C CYS A 33 0.49 -11.76 1.52
N SER A 34 0.57 -10.92 0.50
CA SER A 34 1.84 -10.49 -0.07
C SER A 34 1.91 -8.98 -0.21
N PHE A 35 3.07 -8.44 0.09
CA PHE A 35 3.41 -7.03 -0.10
C PHE A 35 4.28 -6.88 -1.34
N GLY A 36 4.09 -5.80 -2.09
CA GLY A 36 4.93 -5.41 -3.21
C GLY A 36 5.28 -3.93 -3.16
N ILE A 37 6.51 -3.61 -3.55
CA ILE A 37 7.00 -2.23 -3.65
C ILE A 37 7.83 -2.07 -4.91
N CYS A 38 7.72 -0.91 -5.55
CA CYS A 38 8.54 -0.51 -6.67
C CYS A 38 8.89 0.97 -6.59
N LYS A 39 10.16 1.28 -6.78
CA LYS A 39 10.66 2.63 -6.99
C LYS A 39 11.38 2.69 -8.33
N ILE A 40 11.04 3.67 -9.17
CA ILE A 40 11.59 3.82 -10.54
C ILE A 40 12.46 5.08 -10.58
N LYS A 41 13.57 4.99 -11.32
CA LYS A 41 14.35 6.18 -11.72
C LYS A 41 13.58 6.96 -12.78
N ASN A 42 13.61 8.28 -12.66
CA ASN A 42 12.98 9.17 -13.64
C ASN A 42 13.42 8.83 -15.08
N GLY A 43 12.47 8.90 -16.01
CA GLY A 43 12.72 8.69 -17.45
C GLY A 43 12.68 7.23 -17.93
N HIS A 44 12.46 6.24 -17.05
CA HIS A 44 12.47 4.82 -17.43
C HIS A 44 11.10 4.13 -17.45
N VAL A 45 10.01 4.88 -17.36
CA VAL A 45 8.64 4.31 -17.31
C VAL A 45 8.27 3.59 -18.61
N GLU A 46 8.69 4.09 -19.78
CA GLU A 46 8.39 3.47 -21.08
C GLU A 46 9.08 2.11 -21.22
N GLU A 47 10.31 1.99 -20.73
CA GLU A 47 11.02 0.72 -20.73
C GLU A 47 10.35 -0.30 -19.81
N MET A 48 9.94 0.13 -18.61
CA MET A 48 9.21 -0.70 -17.67
C MET A 48 7.92 -1.24 -18.27
N ILE A 49 7.11 -0.36 -18.87
CA ILE A 49 5.81 -0.75 -19.43
C ILE A 49 6.00 -1.76 -20.58
N LYS A 50 6.95 -1.54 -21.45
CA LYS A 50 7.24 -2.41 -22.60
C LYS A 50 7.70 -3.81 -22.19
N ARG A 51 8.51 -3.90 -21.12
CA ARG A 51 9.14 -5.16 -20.73
C ARG A 51 8.32 -6.01 -19.77
N HIS A 52 7.49 -5.39 -18.92
CA HIS A 52 6.91 -6.08 -17.77
C HIS A 52 5.39 -6.05 -17.70
N PHE A 53 4.74 -5.35 -18.64
CA PHE A 53 3.29 -5.16 -18.54
C PHE A 53 2.54 -5.96 -19.61
N HIS A 54 1.32 -6.35 -19.26
CA HIS A 54 0.40 -6.98 -20.18
C HIS A 54 0.01 -6.01 -21.31
N LYS A 55 -0.33 -6.54 -22.49
CA LYS A 55 -0.66 -5.71 -23.67
C LYS A 55 -1.77 -4.69 -23.38
N SER A 56 -2.83 -5.11 -22.69
CA SER A 56 -3.94 -4.20 -22.34
C SER A 56 -3.53 -3.05 -21.42
N GLU A 57 -2.52 -3.25 -20.57
CA GLU A 57 -1.98 -2.18 -19.72
C GLU A 57 -1.07 -1.23 -20.51
N GLN A 58 -0.33 -1.74 -21.51
CA GLN A 58 0.46 -0.92 -22.42
C GLN A 58 -0.46 -0.02 -23.26
N ASP A 59 -1.57 -0.56 -23.76
CA ASP A 59 -2.55 0.20 -24.52
C ASP A 59 -3.15 1.33 -23.67
N LYS A 60 -3.48 1.04 -22.40
CA LYS A 60 -3.97 2.05 -21.46
C LYS A 60 -2.92 3.10 -21.10
N PHE A 61 -1.65 2.70 -20.96
CA PHE A 61 -0.56 3.63 -20.73
C PHE A 61 -0.41 4.66 -21.85
N ASN A 62 -0.55 4.23 -23.11
CA ASN A 62 -0.46 5.11 -24.29
C ASN A 62 -1.55 6.20 -24.35
N GLU A 63 -2.65 6.03 -23.60
CA GLU A 63 -3.69 7.05 -23.46
C GLU A 63 -3.34 8.14 -22.43
N ILE A 64 -2.35 7.90 -21.57
CA ILE A 64 -1.97 8.83 -20.50
C ILE A 64 -1.11 9.96 -21.07
N LYS A 65 -1.55 11.21 -20.86
CA LYS A 65 -0.89 12.41 -21.42
C LYS A 65 0.15 13.04 -20.51
N TYR A 66 0.04 12.85 -19.19
CA TYR A 66 0.84 13.55 -18.19
C TYR A 66 1.89 12.62 -17.58
N GLU A 67 3.15 13.02 -17.62
CA GLU A 67 4.29 12.25 -17.11
C GLU A 67 4.07 11.80 -15.64
N ARG A 68 3.59 12.69 -14.78
CA ARG A 68 3.29 12.33 -13.40
C ARG A 68 2.28 11.18 -13.28
N ARG A 69 1.28 11.15 -14.18
CA ARG A 69 0.29 10.05 -14.23
C ARG A 69 0.88 8.77 -14.81
N MET A 70 1.79 8.89 -15.79
CA MET A 70 2.53 7.76 -16.34
C MET A 70 3.38 7.10 -15.25
N ASN A 71 4.14 7.88 -14.49
CA ASN A 71 4.94 7.39 -13.37
C ASN A 71 4.06 6.66 -12.34
N SER A 72 3.00 7.32 -11.86
CA SER A 72 2.06 6.75 -10.90
C SER A 72 1.43 5.44 -11.38
N TYR A 73 1.04 5.41 -12.66
CA TYR A 73 0.46 4.23 -13.29
C TYR A 73 1.42 3.05 -13.26
N VAL A 74 2.68 3.28 -13.65
CA VAL A 74 3.69 2.23 -13.76
C VAL A 74 4.12 1.72 -12.39
N VAL A 75 4.48 2.61 -11.44
CA VAL A 75 4.98 2.17 -10.13
C VAL A 75 3.91 1.42 -9.34
N GLY A 76 2.66 1.91 -9.35
CA GLY A 76 1.56 1.26 -8.62
C GLY A 76 1.24 -0.12 -9.19
N ARG A 77 1.12 -0.24 -10.50
CA ARG A 77 0.82 -1.53 -11.14
C ARG A 77 1.96 -2.51 -11.06
N TYR A 78 3.20 -2.06 -11.20
CA TYR A 78 4.34 -2.96 -11.07
C TYR A 78 4.45 -3.51 -9.65
N ALA A 79 4.29 -2.68 -8.61
CA ALA A 79 4.19 -3.14 -7.23
C ALA A 79 3.04 -4.15 -7.05
N GLY A 80 1.89 -3.87 -7.68
CA GLY A 80 0.74 -4.76 -7.69
C GLY A 80 1.03 -6.11 -8.31
N LYS A 81 1.63 -6.13 -9.50
CA LYS A 81 2.02 -7.37 -10.20
C LYS A 81 2.98 -8.21 -9.37
N LEU A 82 3.94 -7.58 -8.72
CA LEU A 82 4.89 -8.27 -7.84
C LEU A 82 4.17 -8.89 -6.62
N ALA A 83 3.27 -8.16 -5.98
CA ALA A 83 2.48 -8.68 -4.86
C ALA A 83 1.61 -9.86 -5.28
N VAL A 84 0.94 -9.77 -6.45
CA VAL A 84 0.10 -10.84 -6.99
C VAL A 84 0.94 -12.05 -7.39
N SER A 85 2.07 -11.84 -8.06
CA SER A 85 3.02 -12.89 -8.45
C SER A 85 3.52 -13.68 -7.24
N ASP A 86 3.97 -12.99 -6.17
CA ASP A 86 4.40 -13.66 -4.93
C ASP A 86 3.22 -14.39 -4.24
N PHE A 87 2.02 -13.79 -4.23
CA PHE A 87 0.84 -14.39 -3.61
C PHE A 87 0.39 -15.68 -4.30
N SER A 88 0.35 -15.68 -5.65
CA SER A 88 -0.17 -16.76 -6.48
C SER A 88 0.89 -17.73 -6.98
N ALA A 89 2.19 -17.46 -6.71
CA ALA A 89 3.32 -18.18 -7.28
C ALA A 89 3.37 -18.13 -8.83
N GLU A 90 2.78 -17.09 -9.44
CA GLU A 90 2.85 -16.86 -10.89
C GLU A 90 4.18 -16.19 -11.24
N ASN A 91 5.00 -16.86 -12.05
CA ASN A 91 6.35 -16.41 -12.35
C ASN A 91 6.42 -15.35 -13.47
N ASP A 92 5.48 -15.39 -14.43
CA ASP A 92 5.44 -14.40 -15.50
C ASP A 92 4.46 -13.27 -15.17
N ILE A 93 4.97 -12.18 -14.64
CA ILE A 93 4.16 -11.00 -14.28
C ILE A 93 3.45 -10.35 -15.49
N ARG A 94 3.83 -10.68 -16.73
CA ARG A 94 3.17 -10.16 -17.94
C ARG A 94 1.81 -10.81 -18.19
N THR A 95 1.56 -11.99 -17.62
CA THR A 95 0.26 -12.66 -17.66
C THR A 95 -0.76 -12.07 -16.69
N ILE A 96 -0.29 -11.22 -15.78
CA ILE A 96 -1.12 -10.52 -14.78
C ILE A 96 -1.45 -9.13 -15.32
N ALA A 97 -2.70 -8.86 -15.66
CA ALA A 97 -3.16 -7.50 -15.98
C ALA A 97 -3.91 -6.90 -14.79
N ILE A 98 -3.63 -5.65 -14.47
CA ILE A 98 -4.32 -4.90 -13.40
C ILE A 98 -5.09 -3.75 -14.04
N HIS A 99 -6.41 -3.80 -13.93
CA HIS A 99 -7.31 -2.78 -14.43
C HIS A 99 -8.03 -2.06 -13.29
N ASN A 100 -8.72 -0.97 -13.61
CA ASN A 100 -9.55 -0.23 -12.65
C ASN A 100 -11.02 -0.51 -12.93
N GLY A 101 -11.79 -0.79 -11.88
CA GLY A 101 -13.23 -0.85 -11.93
C GLY A 101 -13.89 0.54 -11.99
N ILE A 102 -15.21 0.57 -11.94
CA ILE A 102 -16.03 1.78 -12.07
C ILE A 102 -15.67 2.84 -11.00
N PHE A 103 -15.37 2.40 -9.78
CA PHE A 103 -14.96 3.27 -8.66
C PHE A 103 -13.44 3.39 -8.52
N ASN A 104 -12.69 3.16 -9.60
CA ASN A 104 -11.23 3.17 -9.64
C ASN A 104 -10.53 2.12 -8.75
N GLN A 105 -11.27 1.19 -8.13
CA GLN A 105 -10.67 0.07 -7.42
C GLN A 105 -9.89 -0.83 -8.38
N PRO A 106 -8.66 -1.23 -8.04
CA PRO A 106 -7.89 -2.15 -8.88
C PRO A 106 -8.49 -3.56 -8.83
N TYR A 107 -8.47 -4.25 -9.97
CA TYR A 107 -8.81 -5.67 -10.04
C TYR A 107 -7.87 -6.40 -11.02
N ILE A 108 -7.74 -7.71 -10.84
CA ILE A 108 -6.81 -8.56 -11.57
C ILE A 108 -7.56 -9.24 -12.73
N ILE A 109 -6.94 -9.25 -13.91
CA ILE A 109 -7.30 -10.08 -15.03
C ILE A 109 -6.15 -11.05 -15.29
N SER A 110 -6.44 -12.35 -15.20
CA SER A 110 -5.50 -13.43 -15.49
C SER A 110 -6.27 -14.71 -15.77
N ASP A 111 -5.73 -15.56 -16.63
CA ASP A 111 -6.33 -16.86 -16.96
C ASP A 111 -6.14 -17.89 -15.84
N SER A 112 -5.05 -17.77 -15.09
CA SER A 112 -4.62 -18.73 -14.05
C SER A 112 -4.96 -18.32 -12.62
N ILE A 113 -5.11 -17.00 -12.34
CA ILE A 113 -5.25 -16.49 -10.98
C ILE A 113 -6.71 -16.26 -10.63
N ARG A 114 -7.17 -16.86 -9.53
CA ARG A 114 -8.54 -16.74 -9.01
C ARG A 114 -8.53 -16.41 -7.52
N ASN A 115 -9.60 -15.78 -7.04
CA ASN A 115 -9.83 -15.50 -5.63
C ASN A 115 -8.74 -14.62 -4.97
N VAL A 116 -8.16 -13.69 -5.76
CA VAL A 116 -7.16 -12.74 -5.30
C VAL A 116 -7.66 -11.32 -5.47
N GLN A 117 -7.61 -10.56 -4.39
CA GLN A 117 -7.84 -9.11 -4.38
C GLN A 117 -6.52 -8.37 -4.20
N ILE A 118 -6.54 -7.09 -4.57
CA ILE A 118 -5.37 -6.23 -4.54
C ILE A 118 -5.77 -4.82 -4.06
N SER A 119 -4.90 -4.22 -3.27
CA SER A 119 -4.95 -2.78 -2.98
C SER A 119 -3.63 -2.15 -3.35
N ILE A 120 -3.67 -0.99 -4.00
CA ILE A 120 -2.50 -0.27 -4.53
C ILE A 120 -2.49 1.15 -4.02
N SER A 121 -1.31 1.66 -3.72
CA SER A 121 -1.05 3.08 -3.52
C SER A 121 0.27 3.49 -4.18
N HIS A 122 0.40 4.78 -4.43
CA HIS A 122 1.62 5.34 -5.02
C HIS A 122 1.81 6.80 -4.59
N CYS A 123 3.05 7.19 -4.45
CA CYS A 123 3.45 8.57 -4.21
C CYS A 123 4.70 8.90 -5.04
N ASN A 124 4.56 9.81 -6.01
CA ASN A 124 5.60 10.17 -6.98
C ASN A 124 6.13 8.95 -7.77
N ASP A 125 7.40 8.60 -7.55
CA ASP A 125 8.15 7.51 -8.18
C ASP A 125 8.09 6.18 -7.40
N LEU A 126 7.30 6.13 -6.34
CA LEU A 126 7.15 4.98 -5.45
C LEU A 126 5.74 4.41 -5.51
N GLY A 127 5.62 3.10 -5.73
CA GLY A 127 4.37 2.35 -5.65
C GLY A 127 4.45 1.25 -4.59
N VAL A 128 3.36 1.02 -3.89
CA VAL A 128 3.17 -0.11 -2.97
C VAL A 128 1.85 -0.82 -3.26
N ALA A 129 1.80 -2.11 -2.96
CA ALA A 129 0.60 -2.91 -3.09
C ALA A 129 0.56 -4.04 -2.07
N ILE A 130 -0.64 -4.53 -1.81
CA ILE A 130 -0.87 -5.79 -1.10
C ILE A 130 -1.80 -6.67 -1.92
N ALA A 131 -1.49 -7.97 -1.98
CA ALA A 131 -2.34 -9.00 -2.55
C ALA A 131 -2.83 -9.93 -1.43
N PHE A 132 -4.09 -10.31 -1.47
CA PHE A 132 -4.75 -11.08 -0.41
C PHE A 132 -5.92 -11.88 -0.97
N THR A 133 -6.40 -12.88 -0.20
CA THR A 133 -7.54 -13.70 -0.61
C THR A 133 -8.84 -12.91 -0.67
N ASP A 134 -9.75 -13.32 -1.54
CA ASP A 134 -11.05 -12.67 -1.79
C ASP A 134 -11.95 -12.56 -0.53
N GLY A 135 -11.75 -13.43 0.45
CA GLY A 135 -12.47 -13.38 1.74
C GLY A 135 -11.99 -12.28 2.71
N LEU A 136 -10.90 -11.57 2.42
CA LEU A 136 -10.39 -10.48 3.23
C LEU A 136 -10.79 -9.11 2.66
N LEU A 137 -10.91 -8.15 3.57
CA LEU A 137 -11.10 -6.73 3.22
C LEU A 137 -9.88 -5.96 3.72
N MET A 138 -9.02 -5.52 2.79
CA MET A 138 -7.77 -4.84 3.12
C MET A 138 -7.53 -3.63 2.23
N GLY A 139 -6.80 -2.65 2.76
CA GLY A 139 -6.38 -1.46 2.02
C GLY A 139 -4.99 -1.02 2.45
N ILE A 140 -4.21 -0.50 1.51
CA ILE A 140 -2.89 0.08 1.75
C ILE A 140 -2.83 1.50 1.23
N ASP A 141 -2.16 2.38 1.98
CA ASP A 141 -1.84 3.72 1.51
C ASP A 141 -0.41 4.11 1.86
N ILE A 142 0.23 4.92 1.00
CA ILE A 142 1.56 5.49 1.21
C ILE A 142 1.60 6.95 0.76
N GLU A 143 2.13 7.81 1.61
CA GLU A 143 2.34 9.23 1.32
C GLU A 143 3.76 9.66 1.70
N LYS A 144 4.32 10.57 0.89
CA LYS A 144 5.56 11.26 1.22
C LYS A 144 5.25 12.42 2.14
N ILE A 145 6.02 12.57 3.21
CA ILE A 145 5.94 13.72 4.11
C ILE A 145 6.37 14.97 3.33
N ASP A 146 5.44 15.91 3.21
CA ASP A 146 5.62 17.18 2.49
C ASP A 146 5.06 18.33 3.35
N PRO A 147 5.93 19.14 3.97
CA PRO A 147 5.50 20.24 4.85
C PRO A 147 4.49 21.21 4.21
N SER A 148 4.51 21.36 2.88
CA SER A 148 3.58 22.24 2.19
C SER A 148 2.12 21.82 2.32
N LYS A 149 1.86 20.54 2.63
CA LYS A 149 0.53 19.95 2.81
C LYS A 149 0.01 20.00 4.25
N PHE A 150 0.81 20.36 5.24
CA PHE A 150 0.42 20.31 6.66
C PHE A 150 -0.86 21.08 6.96
N ARG A 151 -1.01 22.28 6.40
CA ARG A 151 -2.21 23.11 6.61
C ARG A 151 -3.48 22.39 6.10
N PHE A 152 -3.41 21.78 4.93
CA PHE A 152 -4.52 21.02 4.34
C PHE A 152 -4.84 19.78 5.21
N LEU A 153 -3.83 18.99 5.55
CA LEU A 153 -4.00 17.78 6.35
C LEU A 153 -4.59 18.10 7.72
N LYS A 154 -4.14 19.18 8.35
CA LYS A 154 -4.69 19.63 9.63
C LYS A 154 -6.18 20.00 9.53
N SER A 155 -6.62 20.60 8.42
CA SER A 155 -8.03 20.95 8.20
C SER A 155 -8.90 19.71 7.89
N SER A 156 -8.30 18.56 7.56
CA SER A 156 -9.02 17.30 7.30
C SER A 156 -9.30 16.48 8.56
N LEU A 157 -8.80 16.91 9.71
CA LEU A 157 -8.97 16.21 10.99
C LEU A 157 -10.20 16.70 11.74
N THR A 158 -10.86 15.76 12.44
CA THR A 158 -11.94 16.10 13.36
C THR A 158 -11.38 16.71 14.66
N PRO A 159 -12.20 17.41 15.46
CA PRO A 159 -11.80 17.90 16.77
C PRO A 159 -11.25 16.80 17.69
N LYS A 160 -11.85 15.59 17.67
CA LYS A 160 -11.38 14.45 18.47
C LYS A 160 -10.00 13.97 18.02
N GLU A 161 -9.77 13.90 16.71
CA GLU A 161 -8.45 13.53 16.15
C GLU A 161 -7.39 14.57 16.53
N MET A 162 -7.73 15.85 16.52
CA MET A 162 -6.85 16.90 16.99
C MET A 162 -6.50 16.76 18.49
N ASP A 163 -7.45 16.30 19.32
CA ASP A 163 -7.20 16.05 20.74
C ASP A 163 -6.32 14.79 20.96
N ILE A 164 -6.46 13.77 20.11
CA ILE A 164 -5.54 12.63 20.08
C ILE A 164 -4.12 13.12 19.76
N LEU A 165 -3.95 13.92 18.71
CA LEU A 165 -2.64 14.44 18.29
C LEU A 165 -1.94 15.25 19.39
N LYS A 166 -2.67 16.07 20.13
CA LYS A 166 -2.10 16.87 21.23
C LYS A 166 -1.47 16.00 22.34
N LYS A 167 -1.97 14.78 22.54
CA LYS A 167 -1.44 13.83 23.52
C LYS A 167 -0.14 13.16 23.05
N PHE A 168 0.04 13.04 21.75
CA PHE A 168 1.27 12.55 21.14
C PHE A 168 2.16 13.77 20.89
N ASN A 169 3.16 13.98 21.70
CA ASN A 169 4.14 15.07 21.53
C ASN A 169 5.04 14.83 20.29
N CYS A 170 4.40 14.53 19.14
CA CYS A 170 5.02 14.17 17.88
C CYS A 170 4.99 15.36 16.92
N GLY A 171 5.93 15.40 15.98
CA GLY A 171 5.97 16.40 14.93
C GLY A 171 4.75 16.36 14.00
N GLU A 172 4.66 17.33 13.10
CA GLU A 172 3.54 17.47 12.15
C GLU A 172 3.45 16.28 11.16
N ASP A 173 4.49 15.45 11.07
CA ASP A 173 4.51 14.23 10.24
C ASP A 173 3.35 13.28 10.57
N ILE A 174 2.87 13.30 11.83
CA ILE A 174 1.73 12.48 12.26
C ILE A 174 0.43 12.85 11.54
N LEU A 175 0.30 14.06 10.99
CA LEU A 175 -0.83 14.47 10.15
C LEU A 175 -0.95 13.57 8.90
N PHE A 176 0.20 13.23 8.31
CA PHE A 176 0.23 12.29 7.19
C PHE A 176 -0.21 10.89 7.60
N MET A 177 0.07 10.49 8.84
CA MET A 177 -0.35 9.19 9.33
C MET A 177 -1.87 9.10 9.44
N PHE A 178 -2.53 10.12 9.98
CA PHE A 178 -4.00 10.16 9.99
C PHE A 178 -4.59 10.15 8.58
N TRP A 179 -3.96 10.87 7.66
CA TRP A 179 -4.35 10.85 6.26
C TRP A 179 -4.24 9.47 5.64
N THR A 180 -3.07 8.81 5.73
CA THR A 180 -2.85 7.48 5.16
C THR A 180 -3.74 6.41 5.82
N ILE A 181 -4.06 6.55 7.11
CA ILE A 181 -5.02 5.69 7.82
C ILE A 181 -6.41 5.81 7.19
N LYS A 182 -6.91 7.05 6.98
CA LYS A 182 -8.21 7.29 6.36
C LYS A 182 -8.24 6.81 4.89
N GLU A 183 -7.20 7.11 4.12
CA GLU A 183 -7.06 6.63 2.74
C GLU A 183 -7.04 5.11 2.66
N SER A 184 -6.29 4.42 3.53
CA SER A 184 -6.25 2.96 3.55
C SER A 184 -7.61 2.35 3.89
N LEU A 185 -8.39 2.97 4.81
CA LEU A 185 -9.76 2.56 5.10
C LEU A 185 -10.70 2.82 3.91
N SER A 186 -10.58 3.96 3.24
CA SER A 186 -11.40 4.26 2.05
C SER A 186 -11.20 3.23 0.93
N LYS A 187 -9.99 2.68 0.80
CA LYS A 187 -9.68 1.59 -0.12
C LYS A 187 -10.29 0.26 0.30
N VAL A 188 -10.34 -0.04 1.60
CA VAL A 188 -11.11 -1.19 2.14
C VAL A 188 -12.56 -1.09 1.74
N LEU A 189 -13.16 0.09 1.90
CA LEU A 189 -14.57 0.36 1.60
C LEU A 189 -14.85 0.49 0.10
N LYS A 190 -13.80 0.56 -0.74
CA LYS A 190 -13.87 0.77 -2.19
C LYS A 190 -14.61 2.05 -2.60
N THR A 191 -14.61 3.04 -1.73
CA THR A 191 -15.32 4.33 -1.93
C THR A 191 -14.39 5.44 -2.43
N GLY A 192 -13.08 5.26 -2.29
CA GLY A 192 -12.14 6.37 -2.40
C GLY A 192 -12.51 7.47 -1.41
N LEU A 193 -12.09 8.69 -1.65
CA LEU A 193 -12.42 9.87 -0.84
C LEU A 193 -13.76 10.53 -1.22
N THR A 194 -14.74 9.76 -1.69
CA THR A 194 -16.09 10.27 -1.92
C THR A 194 -16.92 10.35 -0.63
N LEU A 195 -16.48 9.63 0.41
CA LEU A 195 -17.04 9.76 1.75
C LEU A 195 -16.51 10.99 2.47
N PRO A 196 -17.33 11.68 3.27
CA PRO A 196 -16.85 12.70 4.21
C PRO A 196 -15.75 12.13 5.12
N LEU A 197 -14.66 12.87 5.27
CA LEU A 197 -13.49 12.40 6.07
C LEU A 197 -13.82 12.19 7.55
N GLU A 198 -14.87 12.85 8.04
CA GLU A 198 -15.39 12.68 9.40
C GLU A 198 -15.97 11.27 9.63
N LEU A 199 -16.49 10.62 8.59
CA LEU A 199 -16.94 9.23 8.68
C LEU A 199 -15.77 8.26 8.86
N LEU A 200 -14.58 8.63 8.41
CA LEU A 200 -13.34 7.85 8.55
C LEU A 200 -12.57 8.21 9.84
N GLU A 201 -13.24 8.80 10.84
CA GLU A 201 -12.66 9.30 12.10
C GLU A 201 -11.89 8.20 12.83
N VAL A 202 -10.63 8.52 13.18
CA VAL A 202 -9.78 7.68 14.04
C VAL A 202 -10.21 7.86 15.49
N LYS A 203 -10.61 6.76 16.14
CA LYS A 203 -11.06 6.73 17.54
C LYS A 203 -9.92 6.54 18.52
N GLU A 204 -9.06 5.61 18.22
CA GLU A 204 -7.94 5.20 19.06
C GLU A 204 -6.65 5.22 18.23
N PHE A 205 -5.59 5.72 18.85
CA PHE A 205 -4.27 5.79 18.24
C PHE A 205 -3.22 5.50 19.31
N THR A 206 -2.40 4.49 19.08
CA THR A 206 -1.36 4.05 20.02
C THR A 206 -0.07 3.75 19.28
N GLN A 207 1.05 3.89 19.97
CA GLN A 207 2.37 3.56 19.44
C GLN A 207 2.99 2.42 20.26
N HIS A 208 3.47 1.40 19.56
CA HIS A 208 4.26 0.33 20.13
C HIS A 208 5.55 0.18 19.34
N SER A 209 6.68 0.59 19.95
CA SER A 209 7.97 0.67 19.25
C SER A 209 7.89 1.61 18.03
N ALA A 210 8.26 1.14 16.84
CA ALA A 210 8.21 1.90 15.59
C ALA A 210 6.89 1.72 14.80
N VAL A 211 5.89 1.07 15.41
CA VAL A 211 4.62 0.73 14.76
C VAL A 211 3.49 1.46 15.46
N TYR A 212 2.60 2.07 14.67
CA TYR A 212 1.41 2.76 15.17
C TYR A 212 0.17 1.92 14.86
N HIS A 213 -0.74 1.86 15.82
CA HIS A 213 -2.01 1.14 15.72
C HIS A 213 -3.16 2.10 15.86
N SER A 214 -4.18 1.94 15.04
CA SER A 214 -5.40 2.75 15.13
C SER A 214 -6.66 1.93 14.92
N CYS A 215 -7.78 2.43 15.48
CA CYS A 215 -9.12 1.94 15.27
C CYS A 215 -10.02 3.11 14.87
N PHE A 216 -11.16 2.81 14.26
CA PHE A 216 -12.09 3.79 13.73
C PHE A 216 -13.35 3.91 14.58
N GLU A 217 -13.94 5.11 14.62
CA GLU A 217 -15.19 5.35 15.36
C GLU A 217 -16.37 4.67 14.65
N ASN A 218 -16.54 4.91 13.35
CA ASN A 218 -17.70 4.43 12.60
C ASN A 218 -17.47 3.07 11.92
N PHE A 219 -16.23 2.56 11.93
CA PHE A 219 -15.87 1.27 11.35
C PHE A 219 -15.11 0.40 12.35
N PRO A 220 -15.73 0.05 13.51
CA PRO A 220 -15.05 -0.64 14.61
C PRO A 220 -14.58 -2.05 14.28
N GLN A 221 -15.05 -2.63 13.15
CA GLN A 221 -14.62 -3.92 12.62
C GLN A 221 -13.25 -3.89 11.94
N PHE A 222 -12.66 -2.71 11.70
CA PHE A 222 -11.33 -2.53 11.10
C PHE A 222 -10.34 -1.92 12.08
N ARG A 223 -9.08 -2.16 11.80
CA ARG A 223 -7.92 -1.51 12.43
C ARG A 223 -6.86 -1.20 11.38
N SER A 224 -6.04 -0.19 11.64
CA SER A 224 -4.85 0.10 10.83
C SER A 224 -3.58 -0.12 11.61
N VAL A 225 -2.54 -0.47 10.86
CA VAL A 225 -1.14 -0.47 11.28
C VAL A 225 -0.36 0.46 10.37
N SER A 226 0.40 1.37 10.96
CA SER A 226 1.17 2.39 10.24
C SER A 226 2.63 2.38 10.65
N ILE A 227 3.52 2.66 9.69
CA ILE A 227 4.96 2.79 9.90
C ILE A 227 5.51 4.04 9.20
N VAL A 228 6.58 4.59 9.74
CA VAL A 228 7.34 5.67 9.12
C VAL A 228 8.54 5.06 8.38
N LEU A 229 8.76 5.47 7.14
CA LEU A 229 9.74 4.90 6.20
C LEU A 229 10.51 6.04 5.53
N MET A 230 11.63 6.49 6.12
CA MET A 230 12.54 7.46 5.45
C MET A 230 11.83 8.62 4.73
N GLY A 231 10.94 9.33 5.45
CA GLY A 231 10.19 10.45 4.89
C GLY A 231 8.90 10.05 4.15
N TYR A 232 8.49 8.79 4.26
CA TYR A 232 7.18 8.29 3.84
C TYR A 232 6.42 7.71 5.04
N ILE A 233 5.11 7.70 4.96
CA ILE A 233 4.24 7.00 5.89
C ILE A 233 3.41 5.99 5.11
N CYS A 234 3.40 4.75 5.59
CA CYS A 234 2.62 3.67 4.99
C CYS A 234 1.64 3.11 6.03
N SER A 235 0.37 2.97 5.65
CA SER A 235 -0.69 2.43 6.48
C SER A 235 -1.39 1.26 5.79
N ILE A 236 -1.64 0.18 6.54
CA ILE A 236 -2.43 -0.97 6.09
C ILE A 236 -3.63 -1.11 7.02
N THR A 237 -4.84 -1.10 6.44
CA THR A 237 -6.10 -1.34 7.14
C THR A 237 -6.60 -2.75 6.83
N PHE A 238 -7.06 -3.47 7.87
CA PHE A 238 -7.55 -4.85 7.79
C PHE A 238 -8.56 -5.16 8.92
N PRO A 239 -9.27 -6.32 8.88
CA PRO A 239 -10.25 -6.69 9.91
C PRO A 239 -9.64 -6.72 11.32
N LYS A 240 -10.28 -6.07 12.29
CA LYS A 240 -9.81 -5.92 13.67
C LYS A 240 -9.60 -7.24 14.40
N LYS A 241 -10.35 -8.29 14.02
CA LYS A 241 -10.20 -9.65 14.57
C LYS A 241 -8.87 -10.32 14.23
N LEU A 242 -8.12 -9.77 13.27
CA LEU A 242 -6.83 -10.28 12.84
C LEU A 242 -5.69 -9.49 13.46
N SER A 243 -4.54 -10.11 13.59
CA SER A 243 -3.29 -9.50 14.02
C SER A 243 -2.20 -9.68 12.97
N LEU A 244 -1.37 -8.67 12.81
CA LEU A 244 -0.18 -8.67 11.97
C LEU A 244 1.03 -8.90 12.86
N ASN A 245 1.95 -9.79 12.45
CA ASN A 245 3.16 -10.06 13.22
C ASN A 245 4.13 -8.87 13.11
N ILE A 246 4.58 -8.35 14.25
CA ILE A 246 5.49 -7.21 14.31
C ILE A 246 6.85 -7.54 13.65
N SER A 247 7.34 -8.77 13.78
CA SER A 247 8.58 -9.18 13.11
C SER A 247 8.49 -9.15 11.59
N ASP A 248 7.34 -9.48 11.02
CA ASP A 248 7.12 -9.36 9.57
C ASP A 248 7.14 -7.89 9.15
N ILE A 249 6.52 -6.99 9.91
CA ILE A 249 6.53 -5.54 9.67
C ILE A 249 7.98 -5.02 9.69
N GLN A 250 8.75 -5.36 10.71
CA GLN A 250 10.13 -4.90 10.88
C GLN A 250 11.05 -5.42 9.77
N MET A 251 10.84 -6.65 9.32
CA MET A 251 11.57 -7.23 8.19
C MET A 251 11.27 -6.44 6.91
N HIS A 252 10.00 -6.25 6.57
CA HIS A 252 9.62 -5.46 5.39
C HIS A 252 10.11 -4.02 5.50
N GLN A 253 10.02 -3.39 6.67
CA GLN A 253 10.51 -2.03 6.88
C GLN A 253 11.99 -1.90 6.53
N LYS A 254 12.86 -2.79 7.02
CA LYS A 254 14.30 -2.77 6.69
C LYS A 254 14.56 -2.92 5.20
N ILE A 255 13.82 -3.78 4.51
CA ILE A 255 13.96 -3.99 3.08
C ILE A 255 13.53 -2.74 2.31
N ILE A 256 12.37 -2.17 2.66
CA ILE A 256 11.85 -0.94 2.05
C ILE A 256 12.85 0.21 2.21
N GLU A 257 13.38 0.40 3.42
CA GLU A 257 14.39 1.43 3.68
C GLU A 257 15.64 1.24 2.82
N SER A 258 16.06 -0.02 2.57
CA SER A 258 17.17 -0.30 1.67
C SER A 258 16.89 0.08 0.21
N ILE A 259 15.64 -0.09 -0.22
CA ILE A 259 15.17 0.32 -1.56
C ILE A 259 15.14 1.85 -1.67
N LEU A 260 14.67 2.54 -0.64
CA LEU A 260 14.57 4.00 -0.62
C LEU A 260 15.94 4.68 -0.59
N LYS A 261 16.96 4.08 0.04
CA LYS A 261 18.32 4.64 0.16
C LYS A 261 19.15 4.57 -1.14
N LYS A 262 18.86 3.63 -2.02
CA LYS A 262 19.76 3.26 -3.14
C LYS A 262 19.38 3.89 -4.49
N LEU A 263 18.44 4.77 -4.57
CA LEU A 263 18.00 5.50 -5.76
C LEU A 263 18.01 7.00 -5.52
#